data_239fe3d8c8a19bf29881d504a809d828
#
_entry.id   239fe3d8c8a19bf29881d504a809d828
#
_cell.length_a   1.000
_cell.length_b   1.000
_cell.length_c   1.000
_cell.angle_alpha   90.00
_cell.angle_beta   90.00
_cell.angle_gamma   90.00
#
_symmetry.space_group_name_H-M   'P 1'
#
loop_
_entity.id
_entity.type
_entity.pdbx_description
1 polymer ?
#
loop_
_entity_poly.entity_id
_entity_poly.type
_entity_poly.pdbx_seq_one_letter_code
_entity_poly.pdbx_strand_id
1 'polypeptide(L)'
;MEIEEYVREKEKRIARSVSRLRDLRVFDFNYIPDRPLMRDEMKPIIDALLRYEKTGVPNHMLVVGSRGSGKTLSVRYLQQLVKRRGLTVLYSNCRTHNTSYKILAFLLGVRARGVSFEELAQEFGERYAKRTVVVLDEVDLISEKDKNKDILYFLSRSERNYMAILLSNNPKWLNTVDESIQSTLQPELIHFRSYNAHELEQILNQRAGLGVRGVPARVVREIAGLTVKYTNSDVRVAIKTLYYWATEPGVSLEDNFQRARRDIVVDVITNLNDKNLLILKSASLARDRPVKEVYDLYRRLSIDHKEEPFSYVYFYSALSYLQSLGLILLISTKVHRTYTNVIQLTFPTEVLDRICLWRFA
;
A
#
# COMPACT_ATOMS: atom_id res chain seq x y z
N MET A 1 24.51 11.27 -33.30
CA MET A 1 25.04 10.05 -32.61
C MET A 1 24.35 8.86 -33.25
N GLU A 2 25.11 8.00 -33.88
CA GLU A 2 24.59 6.79 -34.52
C GLU A 2 24.15 5.79 -33.45
N ILE A 3 23.21 4.90 -33.78
CA ILE A 3 22.68 3.90 -32.84
C ILE A 3 23.80 3.06 -32.24
N GLU A 4 24.77 2.65 -33.04
CA GLU A 4 25.91 1.84 -32.61
C GLU A 4 26.83 2.58 -31.64
N GLU A 5 27.07 3.87 -31.83
CA GLU A 5 27.86 4.71 -30.94
C GLU A 5 27.14 4.85 -29.58
N TYR A 6 25.83 5.09 -29.60
CA TYR A 6 25.02 5.13 -28.39
C TYR A 6 25.06 3.81 -27.62
N VAL A 7 24.93 2.67 -28.31
CA VAL A 7 24.99 1.33 -27.70
C VAL A 7 26.35 1.12 -27.04
N ARG A 8 27.47 1.39 -27.73
CA ARG A 8 28.83 1.25 -27.17
C ARG A 8 29.06 2.12 -25.93
N GLU A 9 28.55 3.36 -25.95
CA GLU A 9 28.66 4.25 -24.78
C GLU A 9 27.85 3.69 -23.60
N LYS A 10 26.62 3.24 -23.86
CA LYS A 10 25.77 2.63 -22.85
C LYS A 10 26.35 1.34 -22.28
N GLU A 11 26.90 0.47 -23.11
CA GLU A 11 27.56 -0.76 -22.67
C GLU A 11 28.73 -0.47 -21.70
N LYS A 12 29.58 0.51 -22.01
CA LYS A 12 30.67 0.93 -21.12
C LYS A 12 30.16 1.45 -19.78
N ARG A 13 29.07 2.24 -19.78
CA ARG A 13 28.43 2.74 -18.55
C ARG A 13 27.83 1.61 -17.73
N ILE A 14 27.10 0.70 -18.38
CA ILE A 14 26.48 -0.48 -17.74
C ILE A 14 27.58 -1.38 -17.13
N ALA A 15 28.65 -1.67 -17.86
CA ALA A 15 29.74 -2.48 -17.35
C ALA A 15 30.38 -1.89 -16.08
N ARG A 16 30.56 -0.59 -16.01
CA ARG A 16 31.06 0.11 -14.81
C ARG A 16 30.07 0.03 -13.62
N SER A 17 28.76 0.12 -13.86
CA SER A 17 27.77 -0.01 -12.80
C SER A 17 27.67 -1.46 -12.31
N VAL A 18 27.63 -2.42 -13.22
CA VAL A 18 27.52 -3.86 -12.89
C VAL A 18 28.67 -4.33 -12.00
N SER A 19 29.89 -3.82 -12.18
CA SER A 19 31.03 -4.19 -11.31
C SER A 19 30.84 -3.81 -9.84
N ARG A 20 29.95 -2.85 -9.54
CA ARG A 20 29.63 -2.40 -8.18
C ARG A 20 28.42 -3.11 -7.58
N LEU A 21 27.60 -3.75 -8.42
CA LEU A 21 26.40 -4.43 -7.97
C LEU A 21 26.76 -5.80 -7.37
N ARG A 22 26.04 -6.19 -6.33
CA ARG A 22 26.15 -7.48 -5.63
C ARG A 22 24.86 -8.27 -5.77
N ASP A 23 23.79 -7.78 -5.17
CA ASP A 23 22.47 -8.43 -5.18
C ASP A 23 21.37 -7.40 -5.46
N LEU A 24 20.83 -7.44 -6.68
CA LEU A 24 19.76 -6.53 -7.10
C LEU A 24 18.39 -6.86 -6.49
N ARG A 25 18.20 -8.08 -5.96
CA ARG A 25 16.94 -8.51 -5.34
C ARG A 25 16.62 -7.66 -4.12
N VAL A 26 17.64 -7.10 -3.47
CA VAL A 26 17.46 -6.24 -2.30
C VAL A 26 16.71 -4.94 -2.61
N PHE A 27 16.62 -4.53 -3.87
CA PHE A 27 15.86 -3.35 -4.32
C PHE A 27 14.40 -3.67 -4.68
N ASP A 28 14.02 -4.95 -4.70
CA ASP A 28 12.63 -5.35 -4.86
C ASP A 28 11.82 -4.90 -3.63
N PHE A 29 10.62 -4.36 -3.85
CA PHE A 29 9.73 -3.93 -2.77
C PHE A 29 9.18 -5.11 -1.95
N ASN A 30 9.16 -6.32 -2.53
CA ASN A 30 8.75 -7.55 -1.85
C ASN A 30 9.91 -8.23 -1.08
N TYR A 31 11.14 -7.73 -1.22
CA TYR A 31 12.27 -8.29 -0.50
C TYR A 31 12.13 -8.08 1.01
N ILE A 32 12.12 -9.17 1.75
CA ILE A 32 12.08 -9.16 3.22
C ILE A 32 13.51 -9.38 3.72
N PRO A 33 14.13 -8.41 4.37
CA PRO A 33 15.48 -8.57 4.92
C PRO A 33 15.47 -9.55 6.11
N ASP A 34 16.59 -10.24 6.34
CA ASP A 34 16.73 -11.17 7.45
C ASP A 34 16.55 -10.48 8.82
N ARG A 35 16.92 -9.22 8.90
CA ARG A 35 16.79 -8.38 10.11
C ARG A 35 16.18 -7.03 9.74
N PRO A 36 14.85 -6.94 9.58
CA PRO A 36 14.20 -5.67 9.30
C PRO A 36 14.36 -4.71 10.48
N LEU A 37 14.21 -3.43 10.20
CA LEU A 37 14.17 -2.41 11.26
C LEU A 37 13.04 -2.74 12.26
N MET A 38 13.41 -2.89 13.53
CA MET A 38 12.42 -3.07 14.60
C MET A 38 11.77 -1.73 14.91
N ARG A 39 10.44 -1.70 14.82
CA ARG A 39 9.63 -0.52 15.09
C ARG A 39 8.73 -0.75 16.30
N ASP A 40 8.38 0.32 17.00
CA ASP A 40 7.51 0.24 18.17
C ASP A 40 6.13 -0.33 17.82
N GLU A 41 5.63 -0.03 16.64
CA GLU A 41 4.35 -0.53 16.13
C GLU A 41 4.33 -2.06 15.93
N MET A 42 5.48 -2.71 15.84
CA MET A 42 5.57 -4.16 15.74
C MET A 42 5.38 -4.85 17.11
N LYS A 43 5.69 -4.17 18.21
CA LYS A 43 5.63 -4.75 19.56
C LYS A 43 4.24 -5.30 19.93
N PRO A 44 3.13 -4.53 19.80
CA PRO A 44 1.80 -5.04 20.11
C PRO A 44 1.41 -6.23 19.24
N ILE A 45 1.84 -6.24 17.95
CA ILE A 45 1.57 -7.37 17.05
C ILE A 45 2.30 -8.62 17.55
N ILE A 46 3.56 -8.50 17.93
CA ILE A 46 4.37 -9.60 18.47
C ILE A 46 3.72 -10.14 19.73
N ASP A 47 3.36 -9.26 20.68
CA ASP A 47 2.77 -9.63 21.95
C ASP A 47 1.43 -10.37 21.79
N ALA A 48 0.60 -9.91 20.84
CA ALA A 48 -0.66 -10.56 20.54
C ALA A 48 -0.46 -11.94 19.88
N LEU A 49 0.47 -12.06 18.94
CA LEU A 49 0.81 -13.34 18.30
C LEU A 49 1.34 -14.35 19.33
N LEU A 50 2.21 -13.93 20.26
CA LEU A 50 2.75 -14.79 21.31
C LEU A 50 1.68 -15.20 22.32
N ARG A 51 0.77 -14.30 22.70
CA ARG A 51 -0.38 -14.64 23.54
C ARG A 51 -1.30 -15.62 22.85
N TYR A 52 -1.63 -15.39 21.61
CA TYR A 52 -2.48 -16.28 20.81
C TYR A 52 -1.85 -17.68 20.66
N GLU A 53 -0.53 -17.74 20.42
CA GLU A 53 0.22 -19.02 20.39
C GLU A 53 0.01 -19.83 21.67
N LYS A 54 -0.01 -19.18 22.84
CA LYS A 54 -0.12 -19.86 24.13
C LYS A 54 -1.56 -20.15 24.55
N THR A 55 -2.45 -19.18 24.40
CA THR A 55 -3.80 -19.24 24.95
C THR A 55 -4.87 -19.71 23.97
N GLY A 56 -4.66 -19.51 22.66
CA GLY A 56 -5.70 -19.71 21.62
C GLY A 56 -6.78 -18.64 21.63
N VAL A 57 -6.67 -17.61 22.48
CA VAL A 57 -7.62 -16.49 22.52
C VAL A 57 -7.19 -15.45 21.50
N PRO A 58 -7.99 -15.16 20.45
CA PRO A 58 -7.63 -14.22 19.41
C PRO A 58 -7.68 -12.77 19.93
N ASN A 59 -6.72 -11.96 19.50
CA ASN A 59 -6.81 -10.51 19.56
C ASN A 59 -6.72 -10.01 18.13
N HIS A 60 -7.87 -9.68 17.53
CA HIS A 60 -7.90 -9.16 16.15
C HIS A 60 -7.21 -7.81 16.07
N MET A 61 -6.57 -7.52 14.94
CA MET A 61 -5.80 -6.30 14.76
C MET A 61 -6.13 -5.62 13.44
N LEU A 62 -6.21 -4.29 13.49
CA LEU A 62 -6.27 -3.44 12.30
C LEU A 62 -5.03 -2.56 12.25
N VAL A 63 -4.15 -2.84 11.32
CA VAL A 63 -2.89 -2.13 11.11
C VAL A 63 -3.11 -1.09 10.01
N VAL A 64 -3.12 0.19 10.38
CA VAL A 64 -3.33 1.31 9.46
C VAL A 64 -2.07 2.15 9.28
N GLY A 65 -1.95 2.83 8.16
CA GLY A 65 -0.83 3.75 7.89
C GLY A 65 -0.70 4.06 6.41
N SER A 66 0.10 5.04 6.05
CA SER A 66 0.35 5.43 4.67
C SER A 66 1.03 4.32 3.85
N ARG A 67 0.93 4.40 2.53
CA ARG A 67 1.74 3.55 1.65
C ARG A 67 3.23 3.80 1.89
N GLY A 68 4.03 2.73 1.78
CA GLY A 68 5.46 2.81 2.05
C GLY A 68 5.84 2.94 3.53
N SER A 69 4.90 2.85 4.49
CA SER A 69 5.21 2.86 5.93
C SER A 69 5.71 1.53 6.50
N GLY A 70 5.78 0.48 5.68
CA GLY A 70 6.36 -0.81 6.06
C GLY A 70 5.40 -1.82 6.69
N LYS A 71 4.09 -1.57 6.74
CA LYS A 71 3.07 -2.48 7.31
C LYS A 71 3.19 -3.92 6.78
N THR A 72 3.05 -4.07 5.48
CA THR A 72 3.10 -5.38 4.79
C THR A 72 4.41 -6.11 5.06
N LEU A 73 5.57 -5.41 4.96
CA LEU A 73 6.87 -6.00 5.21
C LEU A 73 6.98 -6.50 6.65
N SER A 74 6.59 -5.67 7.62
CA SER A 74 6.63 -6.02 9.05
C SER A 74 5.77 -7.24 9.35
N VAL A 75 4.51 -7.26 8.88
CA VAL A 75 3.61 -8.38 9.13
C VAL A 75 4.09 -9.65 8.43
N ARG A 76 4.58 -9.57 7.19
CA ARG A 76 5.15 -10.73 6.48
C ARG A 76 6.41 -11.28 7.16
N TYR A 77 7.26 -10.43 7.71
CA TYR A 77 8.40 -10.88 8.51
C TYR A 77 7.94 -11.61 9.79
N LEU A 78 7.00 -11.03 10.53
CA LEU A 78 6.43 -11.66 11.72
C LEU A 78 5.73 -12.98 11.39
N GLN A 79 5.05 -13.07 10.25
CA GLN A 79 4.47 -14.31 9.73
C GLN A 79 5.54 -15.42 9.59
N GLN A 80 6.70 -15.10 9.01
CA GLN A 80 7.79 -16.08 8.87
C GLN A 80 8.33 -16.51 10.24
N LEU A 81 8.44 -15.56 11.17
CA LEU A 81 8.94 -15.82 12.52
C LEU A 81 8.02 -16.77 13.31
N VAL A 82 6.69 -16.50 13.31
CA VAL A 82 5.74 -17.33 14.07
C VAL A 82 5.45 -18.66 13.40
N LYS A 83 5.58 -18.78 12.07
CA LYS A 83 5.52 -20.08 11.38
C LYS A 83 6.61 -21.04 11.88
N ARG A 84 7.82 -20.54 12.13
CA ARG A 84 8.92 -21.34 12.72
C ARG A 84 8.60 -21.82 14.12
N ARG A 85 7.64 -21.22 14.81
CA ARG A 85 7.15 -21.59 16.13
C ARG A 85 5.93 -22.53 16.11
N GLY A 86 5.47 -22.90 14.92
CA GLY A 86 4.36 -23.85 14.72
C GLY A 86 2.97 -23.25 14.60
N LEU A 87 2.84 -21.91 14.55
CA LEU A 87 1.55 -21.28 14.21
C LEU A 87 1.25 -21.40 12.72
N THR A 88 0.01 -21.75 12.41
CA THR A 88 -0.49 -21.64 11.04
C THR A 88 -0.77 -20.18 10.74
N VAL A 89 -0.15 -19.64 9.69
CA VAL A 89 -0.40 -18.27 9.25
C VAL A 89 -0.71 -18.27 7.76
N LEU A 90 -1.89 -17.80 7.43
CA LEU A 90 -2.40 -17.65 6.07
C LEU A 90 -2.37 -16.16 5.68
N TYR A 91 -2.10 -15.88 4.41
CA TYR A 91 -2.00 -14.51 3.90
C TYR A 91 -2.74 -14.39 2.57
N SER A 92 -3.58 -13.38 2.45
CA SER A 92 -4.20 -12.97 1.19
C SER A 92 -4.09 -11.46 1.00
N ASN A 93 -3.82 -11.04 -0.24
CA ASN A 93 -3.90 -9.63 -0.62
C ASN A 93 -5.26 -9.37 -1.27
N CYS A 94 -6.04 -8.45 -0.70
CA CYS A 94 -7.40 -8.13 -1.12
C CYS A 94 -7.45 -7.34 -2.45
N ARG A 95 -6.32 -6.84 -2.95
CA ARG A 95 -6.23 -6.30 -4.32
C ARG A 95 -6.40 -7.41 -5.35
N THR A 96 -5.76 -8.55 -5.13
CA THR A 96 -5.81 -9.70 -6.05
C THR A 96 -7.07 -10.52 -5.84
N HIS A 97 -7.43 -10.76 -4.58
CA HIS A 97 -8.62 -11.51 -4.18
C HIS A 97 -9.60 -10.55 -3.49
N ASN A 98 -10.40 -9.85 -4.28
CA ASN A 98 -11.17 -8.69 -3.84
C ASN A 98 -12.60 -8.99 -3.38
N THR A 99 -12.93 -10.25 -3.10
CA THR A 99 -14.21 -10.65 -2.47
C THR A 99 -13.98 -11.72 -1.43
N SER A 100 -14.84 -11.81 -0.43
CA SER A 100 -14.83 -12.83 0.63
C SER A 100 -14.67 -14.24 0.07
N TYR A 101 -15.45 -14.55 -0.98
CA TYR A 101 -15.37 -15.80 -1.70
C TYR A 101 -13.99 -16.07 -2.31
N LYS A 102 -13.42 -15.11 -3.05
CA LYS A 102 -12.10 -15.27 -3.67
C LYS A 102 -10.98 -15.37 -2.63
N ILE A 103 -11.10 -14.63 -1.53
CA ILE A 103 -10.13 -14.69 -0.41
C ILE A 103 -10.13 -16.11 0.16
N LEU A 104 -11.31 -16.64 0.50
CA LEU A 104 -11.42 -17.93 1.16
C LEU A 104 -10.99 -19.08 0.24
N ALA A 105 -11.40 -19.04 -1.04
CA ALA A 105 -10.97 -19.99 -2.06
C ALA A 105 -9.44 -20.00 -2.25
N PHE A 106 -8.83 -18.82 -2.28
CA PHE A 106 -7.38 -18.69 -2.39
C PHE A 106 -6.65 -19.24 -1.15
N LEU A 107 -7.13 -18.95 0.05
CA LEU A 107 -6.54 -19.46 1.29
C LEU A 107 -6.64 -20.98 1.41
N LEU A 108 -7.68 -21.56 0.84
CA LEU A 108 -7.84 -23.01 0.71
C LEU A 108 -7.01 -23.63 -0.42
N GLY A 109 -6.56 -22.81 -1.39
CA GLY A 109 -5.86 -23.31 -2.58
C GLY A 109 -6.78 -24.07 -3.55
N VAL A 110 -8.09 -23.78 -3.54
CA VAL A 110 -9.08 -24.46 -4.37
C VAL A 110 -9.55 -23.58 -5.53
N ARG A 111 -9.93 -24.23 -6.65
CA ARG A 111 -10.65 -23.58 -7.75
C ARG A 111 -12.15 -23.67 -7.45
N ALA A 112 -12.66 -22.69 -6.73
CA ALA A 112 -14.04 -22.68 -6.34
C ALA A 112 -14.95 -22.29 -7.53
N ARG A 113 -15.54 -23.29 -8.21
CA ARG A 113 -16.63 -23.11 -9.18
C ARG A 113 -17.83 -23.92 -8.72
N GLY A 114 -18.98 -23.26 -8.56
CA GLY A 114 -20.23 -23.93 -8.15
C GLY A 114 -20.27 -24.32 -6.67
N VAL A 115 -19.40 -23.82 -5.84
CA VAL A 115 -19.33 -24.03 -4.38
C VAL A 115 -19.79 -22.76 -3.69
N SER A 116 -20.60 -22.83 -2.65
CA SER A 116 -21.03 -21.65 -1.89
C SER A 116 -19.94 -21.12 -0.94
N PHE A 117 -20.14 -19.91 -0.39
CA PHE A 117 -19.22 -19.38 0.63
C PHE A 117 -19.25 -20.22 1.91
N GLU A 118 -20.43 -20.71 2.29
CA GLU A 118 -20.65 -21.55 3.46
C GLU A 118 -19.92 -22.89 3.35
N GLU A 119 -19.94 -23.53 2.18
CA GLU A 119 -19.20 -24.77 1.93
C GLU A 119 -17.68 -24.54 2.00
N LEU A 120 -17.19 -23.42 1.46
CA LEU A 120 -15.77 -23.04 1.61
C LEU A 120 -15.41 -22.75 3.06
N ALA A 121 -16.31 -22.10 3.82
CA ALA A 121 -16.10 -21.81 5.24
C ALA A 121 -16.05 -23.09 6.09
N GLN A 122 -16.88 -24.06 5.77
CA GLN A 122 -16.86 -25.39 6.39
C GLN A 122 -15.54 -26.10 6.09
N GLU A 123 -15.13 -26.19 4.82
CA GLU A 123 -13.86 -26.79 4.42
C GLU A 123 -12.67 -26.12 5.11
N PHE A 124 -12.72 -24.78 5.23
CA PHE A 124 -11.68 -24.03 5.92
C PHE A 124 -11.62 -24.40 7.41
N GLY A 125 -12.78 -24.54 8.07
CA GLY A 125 -12.89 -24.97 9.47
C GLY A 125 -12.35 -26.37 9.71
N GLU A 126 -12.54 -27.31 8.78
CA GLU A 126 -12.04 -28.68 8.84
C GLU A 126 -10.51 -28.72 8.62
N ARG A 127 -10.01 -27.98 7.62
CA ARG A 127 -8.59 -27.96 7.25
C ARG A 127 -7.72 -27.20 8.27
N TYR A 128 -8.23 -26.10 8.81
CA TYR A 128 -7.54 -25.24 9.75
C TYR A 128 -8.16 -25.26 11.14
N ALA A 129 -8.32 -26.48 11.69
CA ALA A 129 -8.88 -26.68 13.03
C ALA A 129 -7.98 -26.22 14.19
N LYS A 130 -6.68 -25.97 13.91
CA LYS A 130 -5.71 -25.49 14.89
C LYS A 130 -5.66 -23.96 14.90
N ARG A 131 -4.96 -23.38 15.88
CA ARG A 131 -4.69 -21.95 16.01
C ARG A 131 -4.17 -21.39 14.71
N THR A 132 -4.96 -20.56 14.05
CA THR A 132 -4.66 -20.02 12.72
C THR A 132 -4.79 -18.53 12.71
N VAL A 133 -3.74 -17.85 12.24
CA VAL A 133 -3.73 -16.41 11.99
C VAL A 133 -4.03 -16.19 10.52
N VAL A 134 -5.02 -15.34 10.23
CA VAL A 134 -5.36 -14.93 8.87
C VAL A 134 -4.98 -13.47 8.69
N VAL A 135 -4.04 -13.23 7.78
CA VAL A 135 -3.59 -11.90 7.39
C VAL A 135 -4.29 -11.49 6.11
N LEU A 136 -5.07 -10.40 6.17
CA LEU A 136 -5.70 -9.78 5.01
C LEU A 136 -5.03 -8.43 4.75
N ASP A 137 -4.30 -8.34 3.64
CA ASP A 137 -3.60 -7.13 3.26
C ASP A 137 -4.42 -6.30 2.27
N GLU A 138 -4.35 -4.97 2.38
CA GLU A 138 -5.12 -4.01 1.59
C GLU A 138 -6.64 -4.28 1.68
N VAL A 139 -7.16 -4.48 2.91
CA VAL A 139 -8.60 -4.79 3.13
C VAL A 139 -9.53 -3.69 2.64
N ASP A 140 -9.03 -2.46 2.52
CA ASP A 140 -9.74 -1.33 1.91
C ASP A 140 -10.02 -1.51 0.41
N LEU A 141 -9.46 -2.55 -0.22
CA LEU A 141 -9.71 -2.91 -1.62
C LEU A 141 -10.68 -4.09 -1.79
N ILE A 142 -11.28 -4.58 -0.71
CA ILE A 142 -12.42 -5.50 -0.82
C ILE A 142 -13.54 -4.80 -1.57
N SER A 143 -14.09 -5.47 -2.59
CA SER A 143 -15.08 -4.92 -3.51
C SER A 143 -16.32 -4.39 -2.78
N GLU A 144 -16.83 -3.25 -3.22
CA GLU A 144 -18.14 -2.72 -2.77
C GLU A 144 -19.30 -3.68 -3.10
N LYS A 145 -19.12 -4.57 -4.10
CA LYS A 145 -20.10 -5.62 -4.45
C LYS A 145 -20.19 -6.70 -3.39
N ASP A 146 -19.15 -6.88 -2.59
CA ASP A 146 -19.11 -7.75 -1.40
C ASP A 146 -19.63 -6.96 -0.19
N LYS A 147 -20.92 -6.69 -0.19
CA LYS A 147 -21.56 -5.79 0.79
C LYS A 147 -21.42 -6.30 2.22
N ASN A 148 -21.58 -7.60 2.42
CA ASN A 148 -21.58 -8.22 3.75
C ASN A 148 -20.18 -8.45 4.28
N LYS A 149 -19.15 -8.47 3.40
CA LYS A 149 -17.77 -8.83 3.78
C LYS A 149 -17.73 -10.11 4.63
N ASP A 150 -18.37 -11.16 4.13
CA ASP A 150 -18.61 -12.42 4.84
C ASP A 150 -17.35 -13.04 5.44
N ILE A 151 -16.18 -12.81 4.83
CA ILE A 151 -14.91 -13.27 5.38
C ILE A 151 -14.61 -12.65 6.76
N LEU A 152 -14.95 -11.38 6.98
CA LEU A 152 -14.71 -10.72 8.27
C LEU A 152 -15.68 -11.26 9.33
N TYR A 153 -16.94 -11.43 8.95
CA TYR A 153 -17.95 -12.06 9.80
C TYR A 153 -17.54 -13.48 10.20
N PHE A 154 -17.12 -14.29 9.22
CA PHE A 154 -16.62 -15.64 9.45
C PHE A 154 -15.43 -15.68 10.41
N LEU A 155 -14.40 -14.84 10.18
CA LEU A 155 -13.23 -14.83 11.02
C LEU A 155 -13.51 -14.36 12.46
N SER A 156 -14.47 -13.44 12.65
CA SER A 156 -14.78 -12.87 13.97
C SER A 156 -15.72 -13.75 14.81
N ARG A 157 -16.49 -14.64 14.18
CA ARG A 157 -17.49 -15.48 14.86
C ARG A 157 -17.22 -16.98 14.80
N SER A 158 -16.13 -17.40 14.19
CA SER A 158 -15.80 -18.81 14.12
C SER A 158 -15.47 -19.38 15.51
N GLU A 159 -16.09 -20.52 15.86
CA GLU A 159 -15.77 -21.28 17.06
C GLU A 159 -14.30 -21.77 17.11
N ARG A 160 -13.61 -21.73 15.98
CA ARG A 160 -12.17 -22.06 15.85
C ARG A 160 -11.26 -20.99 16.40
N ASN A 161 -11.79 -19.82 16.82
CA ASN A 161 -11.02 -18.72 17.39
C ASN A 161 -9.87 -18.26 16.48
N TYR A 162 -10.14 -18.02 15.19
CA TYR A 162 -9.15 -17.49 14.27
C TYR A 162 -8.72 -16.07 14.67
N MET A 163 -7.42 -15.77 14.56
CA MET A 163 -6.92 -14.42 14.77
C MET A 163 -6.78 -13.70 13.42
N ALA A 164 -7.48 -12.57 13.25
CA ALA A 164 -7.37 -11.74 12.05
C ALA A 164 -6.37 -10.60 12.26
N ILE A 165 -5.46 -10.41 11.29
CA ILE A 165 -4.60 -9.22 11.17
C ILE A 165 -4.94 -8.55 9.85
N LEU A 166 -5.57 -7.39 9.92
CA LEU A 166 -6.06 -6.62 8.79
C LEU A 166 -5.14 -5.43 8.52
N LEU A 167 -4.68 -5.26 7.28
CA LEU A 167 -3.85 -4.14 6.90
C LEU A 167 -4.63 -3.22 5.97
N SER A 168 -4.65 -1.92 6.27
CA SER A 168 -5.32 -0.91 5.46
C SER A 168 -4.45 0.33 5.24
N ASN A 169 -4.58 0.94 4.06
CA ASN A 169 -4.05 2.27 3.81
C ASN A 169 -5.06 3.37 4.18
N ASN A 170 -6.32 3.00 4.40
CA ASN A 170 -7.37 3.93 4.80
C ASN A 170 -7.61 3.86 6.32
N PRO A 171 -7.25 4.88 7.11
CA PRO A 171 -7.44 4.87 8.56
C PRO A 171 -8.92 4.86 8.97
N LYS A 172 -9.83 5.25 8.07
CA LYS A 172 -11.28 5.26 8.29
C LYS A 172 -11.99 4.04 7.72
N TRP A 173 -11.24 3.05 7.22
CA TRP A 173 -11.84 1.88 6.57
C TRP A 173 -12.82 1.13 7.47
N LEU A 174 -12.52 0.99 8.75
CA LEU A 174 -13.39 0.28 9.70
C LEU A 174 -14.81 0.89 9.75
N ASN A 175 -14.93 2.22 9.59
CA ASN A 175 -16.22 2.91 9.57
C ASN A 175 -17.08 2.56 8.33
N THR A 176 -16.50 1.90 7.33
CA THR A 176 -17.23 1.42 6.13
C THR A 176 -17.69 -0.02 6.26
N VAL A 177 -17.36 -0.68 7.36
CA VAL A 177 -17.74 -2.06 7.66
C VAL A 177 -19.03 -2.04 8.48
N ASP A 178 -19.88 -3.06 8.30
CA ASP A 178 -21.13 -3.21 9.04
C ASP A 178 -20.91 -3.22 10.56
N GLU A 179 -21.79 -2.58 11.32
CA GLU A 179 -21.70 -2.44 12.78
C GLU A 179 -21.69 -3.81 13.48
N SER A 180 -22.39 -4.80 12.93
CA SER A 180 -22.43 -6.16 13.48
C SER A 180 -21.05 -6.84 13.43
N ILE A 181 -20.31 -6.59 12.36
CA ILE A 181 -18.93 -7.07 12.19
C ILE A 181 -17.99 -6.28 13.09
N GLN A 182 -18.13 -4.94 13.14
CA GLN A 182 -17.30 -4.10 14.00
C GLN A 182 -17.40 -4.53 15.47
N SER A 183 -18.64 -4.79 15.95
CA SER A 183 -18.91 -5.18 17.34
C SER A 183 -18.33 -6.55 17.73
N THR A 184 -18.17 -7.46 16.78
CA THR A 184 -17.60 -8.80 17.02
C THR A 184 -16.10 -8.86 16.77
N LEU A 185 -15.62 -8.17 15.74
CA LEU A 185 -14.21 -8.12 15.40
C LEU A 185 -13.39 -7.34 16.42
N GLN A 186 -13.91 -6.19 16.89
CA GLN A 186 -13.28 -5.27 17.87
C GLN A 186 -11.75 -5.22 17.75
N PRO A 187 -11.19 -4.87 16.58
CA PRO A 187 -9.78 -5.02 16.36
C PRO A 187 -8.98 -3.97 17.15
N GLU A 188 -7.86 -4.37 17.73
CA GLU A 188 -6.86 -3.44 18.26
C GLU A 188 -6.30 -2.61 17.10
N LEU A 189 -6.40 -1.27 17.20
CA LEU A 189 -5.93 -0.36 16.16
C LEU A 189 -4.45 -0.05 16.35
N ILE A 190 -3.63 -0.41 15.35
CA ILE A 190 -2.20 -0.13 15.34
C ILE A 190 -1.89 0.83 14.19
N HIS A 191 -1.38 2.00 14.54
CA HIS A 191 -1.05 3.04 13.56
C HIS A 191 0.43 3.04 13.22
N PHE A 192 0.78 2.53 12.01
CA PHE A 192 2.13 2.62 11.46
C PHE A 192 2.39 4.05 10.97
N ARG A 193 3.18 4.78 11.71
CA ARG A 193 3.63 6.14 11.31
C ARG A 193 4.55 6.07 10.09
N SER A 194 4.68 7.18 9.39
CA SER A 194 5.68 7.35 8.34
C SER A 194 7.09 7.25 8.94
N TYR A 195 8.06 6.76 8.16
CA TYR A 195 9.45 6.69 8.59
C TYR A 195 10.04 8.09 8.80
N ASN A 196 10.89 8.25 9.81
CA ASN A 196 11.74 9.43 9.94
C ASN A 196 13.04 9.26 9.12
N ALA A 197 13.83 10.33 9.01
CA ALA A 197 15.06 10.32 8.21
C ALA A 197 16.05 9.25 8.69
N HIS A 198 16.21 9.08 10.00
CA HIS A 198 17.13 8.11 10.58
C HIS A 198 16.70 6.66 10.28
N GLU A 199 15.41 6.36 10.38
CA GLU A 199 14.86 5.06 10.03
C GLU A 199 15.07 4.75 8.53
N LEU A 200 14.86 5.74 7.65
CA LEU A 200 15.16 5.60 6.22
C LEU A 200 16.65 5.37 5.96
N GLU A 201 17.53 6.10 6.64
CA GLU A 201 18.98 5.87 6.54
C GLU A 201 19.36 4.44 6.94
N GLN A 202 18.80 3.92 8.02
CA GLN A 202 19.06 2.54 8.46
C GLN A 202 18.62 1.52 7.41
N ILE A 203 17.40 1.69 6.86
CA ILE A 203 16.87 0.81 5.80
C ILE A 203 17.75 0.88 4.55
N LEU A 204 18.10 2.10 4.12
CA LEU A 204 18.93 2.30 2.93
C LEU A 204 20.35 1.75 3.11
N ASN A 205 20.97 1.93 4.28
CA ASN A 205 22.29 1.38 4.60
C ASN A 205 22.28 -0.14 4.55
N GLN A 206 21.23 -0.78 5.07
CA GLN A 206 21.08 -2.23 4.99
C GLN A 206 20.98 -2.71 3.53
N ARG A 207 20.13 -2.05 2.72
CA ARG A 207 19.97 -2.36 1.29
C ARG A 207 21.26 -2.11 0.51
N ALA A 208 21.92 -0.97 0.77
CA ALA A 208 23.19 -0.61 0.15
C ALA A 208 24.29 -1.63 0.45
N GLY A 209 24.44 -2.01 1.72
CA GLY A 209 25.47 -2.98 2.13
C GLY A 209 25.35 -4.33 1.48
N LEU A 210 24.11 -4.79 1.21
CA LEU A 210 23.84 -6.05 0.52
C LEU A 210 23.92 -5.92 -1.00
N GLY A 211 23.40 -4.81 -1.55
CA GLY A 211 23.16 -4.64 -2.99
C GLY A 211 24.28 -4.00 -3.77
N VAL A 212 25.09 -3.11 -3.16
CA VAL A 212 26.04 -2.27 -3.90
C VAL A 212 27.36 -2.13 -3.13
N ARG A 213 28.49 -2.13 -3.83
CA ARG A 213 29.80 -1.83 -3.25
C ARG A 213 30.04 -0.33 -3.17
N GLY A 214 30.49 0.15 -2.01
CA GLY A 214 31.01 1.51 -1.84
C GLY A 214 29.97 2.62 -2.04
N VAL A 215 28.79 2.48 -1.41
CA VAL A 215 27.81 3.56 -1.35
C VAL A 215 28.27 4.59 -0.31
N PRO A 216 28.52 5.86 -0.68
CA PRO A 216 28.90 6.87 0.29
C PRO A 216 27.76 7.18 1.26
N ALA A 217 28.07 7.33 2.56
CA ALA A 217 27.07 7.68 3.57
C ALA A 217 26.32 9.00 3.27
N ARG A 218 26.97 9.94 2.58
CA ARG A 218 26.34 11.18 2.11
C ARG A 218 25.16 10.89 1.19
N VAL A 219 25.31 9.96 0.24
CA VAL A 219 24.25 9.60 -0.73
C VAL A 219 23.02 9.05 0.01
N VAL A 220 23.24 8.15 0.98
CA VAL A 220 22.16 7.57 1.78
C VAL A 220 21.40 8.66 2.57
N ARG A 221 22.13 9.56 3.23
CA ARG A 221 21.52 10.67 3.98
C ARG A 221 20.74 11.62 3.08
N GLU A 222 21.28 11.94 1.91
CA GLU A 222 20.63 12.84 0.96
C GLU A 222 19.34 12.21 0.41
N ILE A 223 19.34 10.92 0.05
CA ILE A 223 18.11 10.19 -0.35
C ILE A 223 17.08 10.19 0.77
N ALA A 224 17.48 9.90 2.01
CA ALA A 224 16.59 9.92 3.16
C ALA A 224 15.96 11.31 3.37
N GLY A 225 16.77 12.37 3.31
CA GLY A 225 16.31 13.76 3.44
C GLY A 225 15.32 14.16 2.36
N LEU A 226 15.61 13.87 1.08
CA LEU A 226 14.72 14.13 -0.05
C LEU A 226 13.39 13.36 0.12
N THR A 227 13.46 12.10 0.55
CA THR A 227 12.28 11.26 0.73
C THR A 227 11.35 11.82 1.81
N VAL A 228 11.88 12.21 2.95
CA VAL A 228 11.08 12.84 4.03
C VAL A 228 10.45 14.14 3.54
N LYS A 229 11.23 14.96 2.85
CA LYS A 229 10.80 16.31 2.42
C LYS A 229 9.71 16.29 1.36
N TYR A 230 9.77 15.33 0.40
CA TYR A 230 8.97 15.42 -0.82
C TYR A 230 7.99 14.26 -1.05
N THR A 231 7.97 13.21 -0.20
CA THR A 231 7.18 11.99 -0.48
C THR A 231 6.40 11.44 0.71
N ASN A 232 6.20 12.22 1.77
CA ASN A 232 5.63 11.71 3.02
C ASN A 232 6.35 10.45 3.54
N SER A 233 7.68 10.40 3.36
CA SER A 233 8.56 9.29 3.78
C SER A 233 8.23 7.94 3.13
N ASP A 234 7.81 7.92 1.88
CA ASP A 234 7.57 6.67 1.15
C ASP A 234 8.90 5.94 0.89
N VAL A 235 9.17 4.89 1.66
CA VAL A 235 10.42 4.12 1.56
C VAL A 235 10.65 3.52 0.16
N ARG A 236 9.60 3.31 -0.64
CA ARG A 236 9.72 2.76 -1.99
C ARG A 236 10.44 3.74 -2.92
N VAL A 237 10.16 5.04 -2.77
CA VAL A 237 10.89 6.10 -3.51
C VAL A 237 12.36 6.08 -3.11
N ALA A 238 12.66 5.99 -1.82
CA ALA A 238 14.04 5.93 -1.33
C ALA A 238 14.82 4.73 -1.89
N ILE A 239 14.24 3.53 -1.83
CA ILE A 239 14.86 2.30 -2.35
C ILE A 239 15.07 2.41 -3.88
N LYS A 240 14.07 2.91 -4.61
CA LYS A 240 14.16 3.06 -6.07
C LYS A 240 15.18 4.12 -6.48
N THR A 241 15.30 5.20 -5.70
CA THR A 241 16.34 6.22 -5.92
C THR A 241 17.73 5.61 -5.74
N LEU A 242 17.94 4.84 -4.69
CA LEU A 242 19.22 4.15 -4.46
C LEU A 242 19.53 3.15 -5.58
N TYR A 243 18.52 2.43 -6.08
CA TYR A 243 18.66 1.55 -7.24
C TYR A 243 19.11 2.32 -8.49
N TYR A 244 18.46 3.45 -8.84
CA TYR A 244 18.86 4.25 -10.00
C TYR A 244 20.25 4.84 -9.83
N TRP A 245 20.59 5.35 -8.65
CA TRP A 245 21.94 5.85 -8.36
C TRP A 245 23.00 4.75 -8.56
N ALA A 246 22.69 3.52 -8.18
CA ALA A 246 23.60 2.39 -8.33
C ALA A 246 23.75 1.92 -9.78
N THR A 247 22.70 1.96 -10.57
CA THR A 247 22.65 1.39 -11.92
C THR A 247 22.88 2.40 -13.04
N GLU A 248 22.71 3.71 -12.78
CA GLU A 248 22.83 4.77 -13.79
C GLU A 248 23.92 5.80 -13.41
N PRO A 249 25.20 5.45 -13.56
CA PRO A 249 26.30 6.36 -13.24
C PRO A 249 26.28 7.59 -14.16
N GLY A 250 26.54 8.76 -13.55
CA GLY A 250 26.58 10.04 -14.28
C GLY A 250 25.24 10.80 -14.33
N VAL A 251 24.18 10.22 -13.74
CA VAL A 251 22.92 10.94 -13.50
C VAL A 251 22.96 11.55 -12.11
N SER A 252 22.51 12.80 -11.96
CA SER A 252 22.47 13.45 -10.65
C SER A 252 21.56 12.70 -9.67
N LEU A 253 21.83 12.84 -8.37
CA LEU A 253 20.98 12.20 -7.36
C LEU A 253 19.57 12.76 -7.38
N GLU A 254 19.44 14.07 -7.61
CA GLU A 254 18.13 14.74 -7.72
C GLU A 254 17.32 14.18 -8.92
N ASP A 255 17.94 14.03 -10.10
CA ASP A 255 17.24 13.46 -11.27
C ASP A 255 16.79 12.01 -11.03
N ASN A 256 17.65 11.19 -10.40
CA ASN A 256 17.32 9.84 -9.99
C ASN A 256 16.15 9.82 -9.00
N PHE A 257 16.11 10.77 -8.05
CA PHE A 257 15.02 10.90 -7.10
C PHE A 257 13.72 11.31 -7.77
N GLN A 258 13.73 12.31 -8.64
CA GLN A 258 12.54 12.76 -9.37
C GLN A 258 11.99 11.67 -10.28
N ARG A 259 12.87 10.89 -10.91
CA ARG A 259 12.47 9.72 -11.70
C ARG A 259 11.82 8.65 -10.84
N ALA A 260 12.46 8.27 -9.73
CA ALA A 260 11.92 7.27 -8.80
C ALA A 260 10.55 7.68 -8.26
N ARG A 261 10.40 8.96 -7.86
CA ARG A 261 9.14 9.53 -7.42
C ARG A 261 8.05 9.45 -8.50
N ARG A 262 8.39 9.84 -9.73
CA ARG A 262 7.46 9.77 -10.86
C ARG A 262 6.98 8.34 -11.12
N ASP A 263 7.89 7.38 -11.11
CA ASP A 263 7.56 5.97 -11.37
C ASP A 263 6.64 5.38 -10.29
N ILE A 264 6.88 5.73 -9.01
CA ILE A 264 5.99 5.30 -7.92
C ILE A 264 4.62 5.93 -8.05
N VAL A 265 4.53 7.20 -8.42
CA VAL A 265 3.26 7.89 -8.64
C VAL A 265 2.49 7.28 -9.82
N VAL A 266 3.17 7.01 -10.94
CA VAL A 266 2.58 6.32 -12.10
C VAL A 266 2.00 4.97 -11.69
N ASP A 267 2.77 4.15 -10.95
CA ASP A 267 2.31 2.85 -10.45
C ASP A 267 1.05 3.00 -9.58
N VAL A 268 1.04 3.98 -8.67
CA VAL A 268 -0.11 4.22 -7.79
C VAL A 268 -1.36 4.60 -8.61
N ILE A 269 -1.24 5.57 -9.52
CA ILE A 269 -2.37 6.08 -10.31
C ILE A 269 -2.91 5.01 -11.26
N THR A 270 -2.03 4.26 -11.92
CA THR A 270 -2.43 3.19 -12.85
C THR A 270 -3.24 2.10 -12.14
N ASN A 271 -2.99 1.90 -10.86
CA ASN A 271 -3.69 0.89 -10.06
C ASN A 271 -4.95 1.42 -9.33
N LEU A 272 -5.36 2.66 -9.54
CA LEU A 272 -6.63 3.17 -9.02
C LEU A 272 -7.82 2.58 -9.80
N ASN A 273 -8.98 2.49 -9.14
CA ASN A 273 -10.24 2.25 -9.84
C ASN A 273 -10.68 3.52 -10.61
N ASP A 274 -11.59 3.34 -11.57
CA ASP A 274 -12.02 4.41 -12.48
C ASP A 274 -12.65 5.60 -11.75
N LYS A 275 -13.45 5.33 -10.71
CA LYS A 275 -14.07 6.37 -9.89
C LYS A 275 -13.04 7.27 -9.18
N ASN A 276 -11.99 6.67 -8.59
CA ASN A 276 -10.90 7.42 -7.96
C ASN A 276 -10.04 8.18 -8.98
N LEU A 277 -9.84 7.60 -10.16
CA LEU A 277 -9.13 8.26 -11.26
C LEU A 277 -9.91 9.50 -11.75
N LEU A 278 -11.24 9.38 -11.88
CA LEU A 278 -12.11 10.50 -12.23
C LEU A 278 -12.14 11.61 -11.16
N ILE A 279 -12.02 11.26 -9.87
CA ILE A 279 -11.84 12.25 -8.78
C ILE A 279 -10.55 13.04 -8.99
N LEU A 280 -9.42 12.37 -9.25
CA LEU A 280 -8.14 13.05 -9.53
C LEU A 280 -8.24 13.93 -10.78
N LYS A 281 -8.90 13.44 -11.83
CA LYS A 281 -9.11 14.21 -13.07
C LYS A 281 -9.94 15.47 -12.81
N SER A 282 -11.01 15.35 -12.03
CA SER A 282 -11.86 16.48 -11.64
C SER A 282 -11.07 17.52 -10.83
N ALA A 283 -10.24 17.06 -9.89
CA ALA A 283 -9.38 17.92 -9.08
C ALA A 283 -8.31 18.62 -9.96
N SER A 284 -7.80 17.94 -11.00
CA SER A 284 -6.85 18.53 -11.94
C SER A 284 -7.45 19.63 -12.79
N LEU A 285 -8.71 19.48 -13.20
CA LEU A 285 -9.44 20.45 -14.03
C LEU A 285 -10.01 21.63 -13.22
N ALA A 286 -10.41 21.38 -11.97
CA ALA A 286 -10.95 22.38 -11.07
C ALA A 286 -9.91 22.81 -10.02
N ARG A 287 -8.70 23.17 -10.46
CA ARG A 287 -7.61 23.61 -9.57
C ARG A 287 -8.07 24.78 -8.71
N ASP A 288 -7.66 24.76 -7.45
CA ASP A 288 -7.92 25.82 -6.45
C ASP A 288 -9.41 26.10 -6.19
N ARG A 289 -10.30 25.23 -6.66
CA ARG A 289 -11.73 25.32 -6.40
C ARG A 289 -12.14 24.59 -5.12
N PRO A 290 -13.22 25.06 -4.46
CA PRO A 290 -13.80 24.35 -3.33
C PRO A 290 -14.13 22.89 -3.67
N VAL A 291 -13.95 21.98 -2.71
CA VAL A 291 -14.25 20.54 -2.86
C VAL A 291 -15.65 20.29 -3.42
N LYS A 292 -16.64 21.14 -3.09
CA LYS A 292 -17.99 21.03 -3.63
C LYS A 292 -18.04 21.19 -5.15
N GLU A 293 -17.31 22.16 -5.71
CA GLU A 293 -17.24 22.37 -7.17
C GLU A 293 -16.50 21.22 -7.86
N VAL A 294 -15.45 20.68 -7.21
CA VAL A 294 -14.75 19.47 -7.69
C VAL A 294 -15.70 18.26 -7.71
N TYR A 295 -16.58 18.13 -6.71
CA TYR A 295 -17.58 17.07 -6.67
C TYR A 295 -18.61 17.20 -7.81
N ASP A 296 -19.09 18.42 -8.09
CA ASP A 296 -20.03 18.66 -9.18
C ASP A 296 -19.41 18.32 -10.55
N LEU A 297 -18.14 18.63 -10.74
CA LEU A 297 -17.40 18.24 -11.93
C LEU A 297 -17.18 16.73 -12.00
N TYR A 298 -16.83 16.09 -10.89
CA TYR A 298 -16.68 14.64 -10.76
C TYR A 298 -17.96 13.90 -11.18
N ARG A 299 -19.12 14.36 -10.73
CA ARG A 299 -20.41 13.77 -11.10
C ARG A 299 -20.63 13.81 -12.62
N ARG A 300 -20.35 14.95 -13.25
CA ARG A 300 -20.48 15.12 -14.72
C ARG A 300 -19.53 14.16 -15.45
N LEU A 301 -18.24 14.18 -15.10
CA LEU A 301 -17.26 13.28 -15.72
C LEU A 301 -17.59 11.80 -15.51
N SER A 302 -18.11 11.42 -14.36
CA SER A 302 -18.51 10.02 -14.11
C SER A 302 -19.62 9.60 -15.07
N ILE A 303 -20.65 10.43 -15.26
CA ILE A 303 -21.75 10.15 -16.19
C ILE A 303 -21.24 10.06 -17.63
N ASP A 304 -20.36 10.99 -18.06
CA ASP A 304 -19.78 11.00 -19.40
C ASP A 304 -18.99 9.71 -19.71
N HIS A 305 -18.34 9.14 -18.69
CA HIS A 305 -17.60 7.88 -18.78
C HIS A 305 -18.42 6.63 -18.37
N LYS A 306 -19.76 6.74 -18.26
CA LYS A 306 -20.69 5.65 -17.93
C LYS A 306 -20.39 4.99 -16.57
N GLU A 307 -19.82 5.75 -15.63
CA GLU A 307 -19.59 5.36 -14.27
C GLU A 307 -20.66 5.94 -13.35
N GLU A 308 -21.13 5.16 -12.38
CA GLU A 308 -22.02 5.65 -11.32
C GLU A 308 -21.20 6.48 -10.32
N PRO A 309 -21.49 7.79 -10.16
CA PRO A 309 -20.72 8.63 -9.25
C PRO A 309 -20.95 8.24 -7.78
N PHE A 310 -19.91 8.38 -6.98
CA PHE A 310 -20.05 8.27 -5.52
C PHE A 310 -21.02 9.33 -4.98
N SER A 311 -21.73 8.99 -3.89
CA SER A 311 -22.40 10.00 -3.07
C SER A 311 -21.36 10.98 -2.47
N TYR A 312 -21.81 12.16 -2.04
CA TYR A 312 -20.90 13.15 -1.47
C TYR A 312 -20.11 12.65 -0.25
N VAL A 313 -20.72 11.81 0.58
CA VAL A 313 -20.07 11.18 1.74
C VAL A 313 -18.97 10.22 1.30
N TYR A 314 -19.27 9.35 0.34
CA TYR A 314 -18.29 8.43 -0.22
C TYR A 314 -17.16 9.14 -0.98
N PHE A 315 -17.48 10.23 -1.69
CA PHE A 315 -16.48 11.07 -2.34
C PHE A 315 -15.48 11.65 -1.30
N TYR A 316 -15.95 12.14 -0.15
CA TYR A 316 -15.05 12.59 0.92
C TYR A 316 -14.21 11.47 1.52
N SER A 317 -14.78 10.27 1.65
CA SER A 317 -14.02 9.09 2.06
C SER A 317 -12.93 8.75 1.04
N ALA A 318 -13.25 8.83 -0.25
CA ALA A 318 -12.29 8.63 -1.34
C ALA A 318 -11.18 9.69 -1.34
N LEU A 319 -11.48 10.96 -1.03
CA LEU A 319 -10.44 11.99 -0.85
C LEU A 319 -9.47 11.63 0.28
N SER A 320 -9.98 11.15 1.42
CA SER A 320 -9.13 10.70 2.53
C SER A 320 -8.24 9.52 2.10
N TYR A 321 -8.78 8.60 1.31
CA TYR A 321 -8.01 7.50 0.72
C TYR A 321 -6.92 8.01 -0.23
N LEU A 322 -7.25 8.90 -1.19
CA LEU A 322 -6.27 9.48 -2.12
C LEU A 322 -5.17 10.28 -1.40
N GLN A 323 -5.53 10.96 -0.30
CA GLN A 323 -4.56 11.63 0.58
C GLN A 323 -3.64 10.63 1.28
N SER A 324 -4.17 9.51 1.77
CA SER A 324 -3.35 8.44 2.39
C SER A 324 -2.39 7.78 1.39
N LEU A 325 -2.74 7.80 0.09
CA LEU A 325 -1.85 7.38 -0.99
C LEU A 325 -0.78 8.43 -1.33
N GLY A 326 -0.86 9.63 -0.75
CA GLY A 326 0.04 10.74 -1.03
C GLY A 326 -0.19 11.40 -2.39
N LEU A 327 -1.35 11.21 -3.02
CA LEU A 327 -1.68 11.77 -4.35
C LEU A 327 -2.28 13.18 -4.27
N ILE A 328 -2.92 13.51 -3.14
CA ILE A 328 -3.52 14.82 -2.91
C ILE A 328 -3.19 15.34 -1.52
N LEU A 329 -3.33 16.66 -1.35
CA LEU A 329 -3.43 17.34 -0.07
C LEU A 329 -4.78 18.04 0.01
N LEU A 330 -5.45 17.92 1.16
CA LEU A 330 -6.64 18.70 1.48
C LEU A 330 -6.22 19.92 2.29
N ILE A 331 -6.34 21.10 1.70
CA ILE A 331 -5.94 22.37 2.32
C ILE A 331 -7.21 23.08 2.76
N SER A 332 -7.35 23.30 4.07
CA SER A 332 -8.46 24.12 4.59
C SER A 332 -8.17 25.59 4.28
N THR A 333 -9.10 26.23 3.58
CA THR A 333 -9.02 27.63 3.21
C THR A 333 -10.34 28.34 3.51
N LYS A 334 -10.29 29.66 3.60
CA LYS A 334 -11.49 30.49 3.86
C LYS A 334 -11.91 31.16 2.56
N VAL A 335 -13.07 30.77 2.03
CA VAL A 335 -13.69 31.39 0.85
C VAL A 335 -14.99 32.05 1.26
N HIS A 336 -15.13 33.36 0.99
CA HIS A 336 -16.35 34.14 1.31
C HIS A 336 -16.91 33.91 2.73
N ARG A 337 -16.04 34.00 3.77
CA ARG A 337 -16.37 33.80 5.19
C ARG A 337 -16.67 32.35 5.61
N THR A 338 -16.69 31.39 4.70
CA THR A 338 -16.92 29.96 4.99
C THR A 338 -15.62 29.18 4.86
N TYR A 339 -15.32 28.30 5.82
CA TYR A 339 -14.21 27.37 5.70
C TYR A 339 -14.56 26.26 4.70
N THR A 340 -13.71 26.05 3.75
CA THR A 340 -13.80 24.95 2.77
C THR A 340 -12.45 24.30 2.56
N ASN A 341 -12.44 23.08 2.05
CA ASN A 341 -11.23 22.42 1.64
C ASN A 341 -11.03 22.62 0.13
N VAL A 342 -9.75 22.74 -0.26
CA VAL A 342 -9.27 22.73 -1.64
C VAL A 342 -8.40 21.50 -1.83
N ILE A 343 -8.49 20.88 -3.00
CA ILE A 343 -7.70 19.69 -3.35
C ILE A 343 -6.48 20.13 -4.15
N GLN A 344 -5.30 19.86 -3.60
CA GLN A 344 -4.03 20.06 -4.30
C GLN A 344 -3.44 18.71 -4.70
N LEU A 345 -3.10 18.54 -5.99
CA LEU A 345 -2.36 17.37 -6.47
C LEU A 345 -0.90 17.47 -6.07
N THR A 346 -0.29 16.35 -5.69
CA THR A 346 1.12 16.26 -5.25
C THR A 346 2.07 15.88 -6.38
N PHE A 347 1.55 15.70 -7.59
CA PHE A 347 2.28 15.23 -8.77
C PHE A 347 1.89 16.04 -10.03
N PRO A 348 2.71 16.01 -11.10
CA PRO A 348 2.41 16.68 -12.35
C PRO A 348 1.20 16.09 -13.06
N THR A 349 0.30 16.95 -13.56
CA THR A 349 -0.97 16.54 -14.20
C THR A 349 -0.79 15.78 -15.49
N GLU A 350 0.33 15.95 -16.19
CA GLU A 350 0.64 15.26 -17.46
C GLU A 350 0.69 13.72 -17.28
N VAL A 351 1.05 13.26 -16.08
CA VAL A 351 1.01 11.83 -15.73
C VAL A 351 -0.42 11.33 -15.71
N LEU A 352 -1.30 12.09 -15.07
CA LEU A 352 -2.73 11.75 -14.95
C LEU A 352 -3.40 11.78 -16.34
N ASP A 353 -3.11 12.80 -17.14
CA ASP A 353 -3.71 12.99 -18.46
C ASP A 353 -3.39 11.81 -19.38
N ARG A 354 -2.14 11.35 -19.39
CA ARG A 354 -1.74 10.15 -20.17
C ARG A 354 -2.46 8.88 -19.71
N ILE A 355 -2.59 8.68 -18.41
CA ILE A 355 -3.26 7.50 -17.87
C ILE A 355 -4.77 7.55 -18.18
N CYS A 356 -5.40 8.72 -18.02
CA CYS A 356 -6.82 8.90 -18.36
C CYS A 356 -7.07 8.68 -19.86
N LEU A 357 -6.24 9.22 -20.75
CA LEU A 357 -6.34 8.99 -22.21
C LEU A 357 -6.26 7.50 -22.54
N TRP A 358 -5.36 6.75 -21.90
CA TRP A 358 -5.23 5.32 -22.16
C TRP A 358 -6.40 4.51 -21.59
N ARG A 359 -6.98 4.94 -20.47
CA ARG A 359 -7.97 4.15 -19.72
C ARG A 359 -9.41 4.40 -20.16
N PHE A 360 -9.69 5.60 -20.66
CA PHE A 360 -11.02 6.05 -21.05
C PHE A 360 -11.14 6.32 -22.57
N ALA A 361 -10.14 5.91 -23.37
CA ALA A 361 -10.18 5.91 -24.83
C ALA A 361 -11.01 4.68 -25.37
#